data_bce8a539f37e9716d219dd535e8a9964
#
_entry.id   bce8a539f37e9716d219dd535e8a9964
#
_cell.length_a   1.000
_cell.length_b   1.000
_cell.length_c   1.000
_cell.angle_alpha   90.00
_cell.angle_beta   90.00
_cell.angle_gamma   90.00
#
_symmetry.space_group_name_H-M   'P 1'
#
loop_
_entity.id
_entity.type
_entity.pdbx_description
1 polymer ?
#
loop_
_entity_poly.entity_id
_entity_poly.type
_entity_poly.pdbx_seq_one_letter_code
_entity_poly.pdbx_strand_id
1 'polypeptide(L)'
;PRLDLLDMPRYNGSGFGVGIITKLAQAYYQTADSEKFSGQDWRIRPVEEVIEEVRNLNTEFGIQKVFFIDSGFNIPMSSAKTLCKAIIETGLRIRWNTYLRPGECDAELTGLMKESGCSLVLFAEGRSESSVTGRLKQIGNLADLCREVELPFTLNITFGEPGETGHSVQQKIDFLDNTAPAFATTRVGARVLPNTQMAQVALNEGLIKSESDLLKPTFYVAPDVRGWIADRLREESKKHPRWHLS
;
A
#
# COMPACT_ATOMS: atom_id res chain seq x y z
N PRO A 1 -12.29 20.12 5.98
CA PRO A 1 -11.51 20.22 7.23
C PRO A 1 -11.21 21.68 7.58
N ARG A 2 -10.98 21.96 8.89
CA ARG A 2 -10.59 23.28 9.41
C ARG A 2 -9.08 23.44 9.27
N LEU A 3 -8.60 23.62 8.03
CA LEU A 3 -7.18 23.77 7.71
C LEU A 3 -6.59 25.09 8.26
N ASP A 4 -7.45 26.08 8.51
CA ASP A 4 -7.11 27.35 9.13
C ASP A 4 -6.56 27.22 10.57
N LEU A 5 -6.78 26.08 11.23
CA LEU A 5 -6.25 25.77 12.56
C LEU A 5 -4.83 25.16 12.52
N LEU A 6 -4.29 24.86 11.33
CA LEU A 6 -3.03 24.19 11.15
C LEU A 6 -2.00 25.14 10.51
N ASP A 7 -0.74 25.01 10.92
CA ASP A 7 0.38 25.67 10.24
C ASP A 7 0.73 24.90 8.96
N MET A 8 -0.11 25.07 7.93
CA MET A 8 -0.05 24.33 6.67
C MET A 8 1.32 24.39 5.97
N PRO A 9 2.08 25.53 5.98
CA PRO A 9 3.43 25.59 5.43
C PRO A 9 4.36 24.51 5.95
N ARG A 10 4.22 24.06 7.19
CA ARG A 10 5.03 22.96 7.75
C ARG A 10 4.82 21.61 7.07
N TYR A 11 3.67 21.40 6.42
CA TYR A 11 3.34 20.16 5.74
C TYR A 11 3.83 20.14 4.28
N ASN A 12 4.20 21.28 3.74
CA ASN A 12 4.63 21.42 2.34
C ASN A 12 5.95 20.69 2.04
N GLY A 13 6.79 20.49 3.05
CA GLY A 13 8.07 19.77 2.95
C GLY A 13 7.97 18.25 3.09
N SER A 14 6.80 17.67 3.34
CA SER A 14 6.67 16.22 3.49
C SER A 14 6.91 15.51 2.14
N GLY A 15 7.71 14.43 2.17
CA GLY A 15 8.03 13.66 0.96
C GLY A 15 6.80 13.10 0.24
N PHE A 16 5.71 12.84 0.97
CA PHE A 16 4.46 12.29 0.44
C PHE A 16 3.38 13.33 0.15
N GLY A 17 3.48 14.54 0.71
CA GLY A 17 2.45 15.59 0.60
C GLY A 17 1.41 15.56 1.72
N VAL A 18 0.38 16.40 1.59
CA VAL A 18 -0.73 16.47 2.55
C VAL A 18 -1.70 15.31 2.31
N GLY A 19 -2.07 14.60 3.39
CA GLY A 19 -2.97 13.46 3.31
C GLY A 19 -4.43 13.88 3.09
N ILE A 20 -5.09 13.28 2.12
CA ILE A 20 -6.51 13.43 1.84
C ILE A 20 -7.16 12.06 1.80
N ILE A 21 -8.32 11.93 2.46
CA ILE A 21 -9.15 10.74 2.42
C ILE A 21 -10.23 10.93 1.35
N THR A 22 -10.36 10.00 0.40
CA THR A 22 -11.45 10.04 -0.61
C THR A 22 -12.63 9.17 -0.22
N LYS A 23 -12.43 8.26 0.71
CA LYS A 23 -13.45 7.34 1.21
C LYS A 23 -13.19 6.95 2.65
N LEU A 24 -14.24 6.70 3.38
CA LEU A 24 -14.20 6.13 4.71
C LEU A 24 -14.55 4.65 4.63
N ALA A 25 -13.63 3.80 5.09
CA ALA A 25 -13.88 2.37 5.24
C ALA A 25 -13.88 2.01 6.71
N GLN A 26 -14.72 1.07 7.11
CA GLN A 26 -14.73 0.60 8.49
C GLN A 26 -13.45 -0.15 8.90
N ALA A 27 -12.64 -0.61 7.97
CA ALA A 27 -11.40 -1.32 8.25
C ALA A 27 -10.18 -0.58 7.69
N TYR A 28 -9.57 0.24 8.53
CA TYR A 28 -8.26 0.86 8.23
C TYR A 28 -7.10 -0.15 8.28
N TYR A 29 -7.29 -1.25 8.98
CA TYR A 29 -6.31 -2.32 9.10
C TYR A 29 -6.82 -3.57 8.39
N GLN A 30 -6.24 -3.85 7.23
CA GLN A 30 -6.45 -5.12 6.55
C GLN A 30 -5.69 -6.22 7.28
N THR A 31 -6.42 -6.85 8.17
CA THR A 31 -6.09 -8.21 8.58
C THR A 31 -6.66 -9.18 7.55
N ALA A 32 -6.12 -10.38 7.44
CA ALA A 32 -6.62 -11.40 6.53
C ALA A 32 -8.13 -11.71 6.72
N ASP A 33 -8.70 -11.37 7.88
CA ASP A 33 -10.12 -11.47 8.21
C ASP A 33 -10.93 -10.23 7.81
N SER A 34 -10.31 -9.22 7.22
CA SER A 34 -11.02 -8.02 6.76
C SER A 34 -12.00 -8.29 5.62
N GLU A 35 -12.00 -9.48 5.03
CA GLU A 35 -13.10 -9.92 4.15
C GLU A 35 -14.45 -9.93 4.89
N LYS A 36 -14.47 -10.22 6.18
CA LYS A 36 -15.68 -10.08 7.01
C LYS A 36 -16.06 -8.63 7.28
N PHE A 37 -15.12 -7.71 7.20
CA PHE A 37 -15.30 -6.27 7.35
C PHE A 37 -15.29 -5.52 6.02
N SER A 38 -14.95 -6.17 4.91
CA SER A 38 -15.07 -5.65 3.55
C SER A 38 -16.52 -5.68 3.05
N GLY A 39 -17.47 -5.91 3.95
CA GLY A 39 -18.88 -5.68 3.69
C GLY A 39 -19.06 -4.26 3.19
N GLN A 40 -19.18 -4.12 1.93
CA GLN A 40 -19.92 -3.22 1.05
C GLN A 40 -20.23 -1.76 1.49
N ASP A 41 -19.85 -1.28 2.66
CA ASP A 41 -20.13 0.06 3.15
C ASP A 41 -18.93 1.01 3.03
N TRP A 42 -18.43 1.17 1.81
CA TRP A 42 -17.54 2.28 1.50
C TRP A 42 -18.37 3.56 1.49
N ARG A 43 -18.13 4.46 2.45
CA ARG A 43 -18.60 5.84 2.34
C ARG A 43 -17.64 6.58 1.44
N ILE A 44 -17.96 6.65 0.16
CA ILE A 44 -17.22 7.44 -0.81
C ILE A 44 -17.60 8.90 -0.60
N ARG A 45 -16.60 9.76 -0.47
CA ARG A 45 -16.84 11.20 -0.41
C ARG A 45 -17.29 11.71 -1.78
N PRO A 46 -18.23 12.66 -1.84
CA PRO A 46 -18.54 13.35 -3.08
C PRO A 46 -17.27 13.87 -3.74
N VAL A 47 -17.14 13.63 -5.04
CA VAL A 47 -15.94 14.03 -5.80
C VAL A 47 -15.73 15.53 -5.72
N GLU A 48 -16.80 16.30 -5.75
CA GLU A 48 -16.79 17.77 -5.67
C GLU A 48 -16.16 18.24 -4.35
N GLU A 49 -16.46 17.59 -3.23
CA GLU A 49 -15.86 17.92 -1.93
C GLU A 49 -14.35 17.63 -1.89
N VAL A 50 -13.93 16.51 -2.51
CA VAL A 50 -12.51 16.17 -2.59
C VAL A 50 -11.77 17.17 -3.47
N ILE A 51 -12.35 17.54 -4.61
CA ILE A 51 -11.78 18.54 -5.53
C ILE A 51 -11.71 19.91 -4.87
N GLU A 52 -12.74 20.33 -4.14
CA GLU A 52 -12.71 21.59 -3.41
C GLU A 52 -11.63 21.61 -2.34
N GLU A 53 -11.47 20.53 -1.58
CA GLU A 53 -10.41 20.40 -0.58
C GLU A 53 -9.01 20.49 -1.23
N VAL A 54 -8.79 19.79 -2.33
CA VAL A 54 -7.53 19.87 -3.10
C VAL A 54 -7.28 21.28 -3.63
N ARG A 55 -8.33 21.93 -4.17
CA ARG A 55 -8.24 23.30 -4.67
C ARG A 55 -7.86 24.27 -3.57
N ASN A 56 -8.52 24.20 -2.41
CA ASN A 56 -8.21 25.07 -1.27
C ASN A 56 -6.79 24.86 -0.77
N LEU A 57 -6.32 23.61 -0.67
CA LEU A 57 -4.92 23.30 -0.35
C LEU A 57 -3.95 23.96 -1.34
N ASN A 58 -4.27 23.93 -2.62
CA ASN A 58 -3.42 24.49 -3.67
C ASN A 58 -3.46 26.02 -3.69
N THR A 59 -4.66 26.62 -3.67
CA THR A 59 -4.82 28.07 -3.86
C THR A 59 -4.53 28.89 -2.60
N GLU A 60 -4.98 28.41 -1.43
CA GLU A 60 -4.83 29.16 -0.18
C GLU A 60 -3.52 28.88 0.54
N PHE A 61 -3.00 27.64 0.42
CA PHE A 61 -1.81 27.21 1.15
C PHE A 61 -0.60 26.89 0.27
N GLY A 62 -0.74 26.98 -1.06
CA GLY A 62 0.35 26.69 -2.00
C GLY A 62 0.77 25.22 -2.04
N ILE A 63 -0.06 24.30 -1.53
CA ILE A 63 0.23 22.87 -1.50
C ILE A 63 0.06 22.29 -2.89
N GLN A 64 1.15 21.82 -3.48
CA GLN A 64 1.17 21.21 -4.81
C GLN A 64 1.23 19.68 -4.78
N LYS A 65 1.47 19.09 -3.61
CA LYS A 65 1.60 17.65 -3.45
C LYS A 65 0.64 17.13 -2.39
N VAL A 66 -0.20 16.19 -2.82
CA VAL A 66 -1.18 15.53 -1.95
C VAL A 66 -0.97 14.02 -1.94
N PHE A 67 -1.42 13.36 -0.89
CA PHE A 67 -1.41 11.92 -0.77
C PHE A 67 -2.82 11.43 -0.49
N PHE A 68 -3.43 10.75 -1.46
CA PHE A 68 -4.69 10.07 -1.23
C PHE A 68 -4.41 8.83 -0.37
N ILE A 69 -4.69 8.95 0.94
CA ILE A 69 -4.28 7.96 1.96
C ILE A 69 -5.23 6.78 2.11
N ASP A 70 -6.04 6.53 1.10
CA ASP A 70 -6.94 5.37 1.10
C ASP A 70 -6.14 4.06 1.03
N SER A 71 -6.57 3.04 1.75
CA SER A 71 -5.90 1.73 1.77
C SER A 71 -5.92 0.96 0.42
N GLY A 72 -6.62 1.48 -0.56
CA GLY A 72 -6.73 1.00 -1.94
C GLY A 72 -7.52 2.01 -2.74
N PHE A 73 -6.83 2.96 -3.35
CA PHE A 73 -7.45 4.04 -4.14
C PHE A 73 -8.33 3.48 -5.27
N ASN A 74 -7.90 2.39 -5.87
CA ASN A 74 -8.57 1.71 -6.96
C ASN A 74 -9.84 0.92 -6.55
N ILE A 75 -10.28 0.98 -5.30
CA ILE A 75 -11.46 0.26 -4.84
C ILE A 75 -12.49 1.23 -4.25
N PRO A 76 -13.69 1.34 -4.81
CA PRO A 76 -14.11 0.80 -6.10
C PRO A 76 -13.44 1.52 -7.27
N MET A 77 -13.11 0.78 -8.32
CA MET A 77 -12.37 1.33 -9.48
C MET A 77 -13.14 2.44 -10.20
N SER A 78 -14.46 2.36 -10.25
CA SER A 78 -15.31 3.42 -10.83
C SER A 78 -15.13 4.76 -10.13
N SER A 79 -15.09 4.79 -8.81
CA SER A 79 -14.88 6.02 -8.05
C SER A 79 -13.48 6.61 -8.27
N ALA A 80 -12.46 5.77 -8.35
CA ALA A 80 -11.11 6.19 -8.68
C ALA A 80 -11.04 6.86 -10.07
N LYS A 81 -11.66 6.24 -11.08
CA LYS A 81 -11.74 6.80 -12.45
C LYS A 81 -12.48 8.13 -12.44
N THR A 82 -13.61 8.23 -11.73
CA THR A 82 -14.39 9.46 -11.62
C THR A 82 -13.56 10.59 -11.00
N LEU A 83 -12.84 10.33 -9.92
CA LEU A 83 -11.99 11.33 -9.28
C LEU A 83 -10.83 11.78 -10.19
N CYS A 84 -10.16 10.84 -10.87
CA CYS A 84 -9.11 11.20 -11.83
C CYS A 84 -9.64 12.07 -12.95
N LYS A 85 -10.79 11.75 -13.55
CA LYS A 85 -11.44 12.56 -14.59
C LYS A 85 -11.77 13.95 -14.07
N ALA A 86 -12.31 14.07 -12.87
CA ALA A 86 -12.61 15.37 -12.26
C ALA A 86 -11.34 16.20 -12.01
N ILE A 87 -10.24 15.61 -11.58
CA ILE A 87 -8.95 16.32 -11.43
C ILE A 87 -8.48 16.87 -12.78
N ILE A 88 -8.56 16.07 -13.85
CA ILE A 88 -8.19 16.48 -15.20
C ILE A 88 -9.07 17.66 -15.68
N GLU A 89 -10.38 17.53 -15.55
CA GLU A 89 -11.37 18.55 -15.97
C GLU A 89 -11.20 19.88 -15.26
N THR A 90 -10.76 19.86 -14.00
CA THR A 90 -10.52 21.11 -13.24
C THR A 90 -9.26 21.84 -13.66
N GLY A 91 -8.35 21.22 -14.40
CA GLY A 91 -7.05 21.78 -14.75
C GLY A 91 -6.12 22.03 -13.56
N LEU A 92 -6.41 21.46 -12.39
CA LEU A 92 -5.58 21.60 -11.20
C LEU A 92 -4.20 20.98 -11.43
N ARG A 93 -3.16 21.78 -11.26
CA ARG A 93 -1.76 21.32 -11.38
C ARG A 93 -1.27 20.83 -10.02
N ILE A 94 -1.61 19.59 -9.69
CA ILE A 94 -1.16 18.90 -8.48
C ILE A 94 -0.33 17.69 -8.83
N ARG A 95 0.56 17.32 -7.92
CA ARG A 95 1.20 16.00 -7.89
C ARG A 95 0.57 15.19 -6.75
N TRP A 96 0.26 13.95 -7.01
CA TRP A 96 -0.33 13.13 -5.97
C TRP A 96 0.20 11.69 -5.98
N ASN A 97 0.10 11.05 -4.83
CA ASN A 97 0.49 9.68 -4.61
C ASN A 97 -0.67 8.92 -3.97
N THR A 98 -0.64 7.60 -4.04
CA THR A 98 -1.65 6.77 -3.38
C THR A 98 -1.22 5.33 -3.23
N TYR A 99 -2.03 4.55 -2.48
CA TYR A 99 -1.93 3.10 -2.44
C TYR A 99 -2.85 2.45 -3.46
N LEU A 100 -2.33 1.44 -4.19
CA LEU A 100 -3.12 0.56 -5.04
C LEU A 100 -3.13 -0.86 -4.48
N ARG A 101 -4.26 -1.52 -4.63
CA ARG A 101 -4.38 -2.96 -4.40
C ARG A 101 -4.12 -3.71 -5.70
N PRO A 102 -3.22 -4.71 -5.70
CA PRO A 102 -3.07 -5.61 -6.83
C PRO A 102 -4.37 -6.36 -7.13
N GLY A 103 -4.62 -6.65 -8.41
CA GLY A 103 -5.76 -7.42 -8.87
C GLY A 103 -6.97 -6.61 -9.37
N GLU A 104 -7.14 -5.39 -8.90
CA GLU A 104 -8.28 -4.53 -9.30
C GLU A 104 -7.80 -3.23 -9.97
N CYS A 105 -7.19 -3.35 -11.14
CA CYS A 105 -6.72 -2.20 -11.91
C CYS A 105 -6.75 -2.53 -13.40
N ASP A 106 -7.04 -1.53 -14.22
CA ASP A 106 -6.99 -1.64 -15.68
C ASP A 106 -6.16 -0.51 -16.30
N ALA A 107 -5.87 -0.62 -17.60
CA ALA A 107 -5.08 0.35 -18.34
C ALA A 107 -5.76 1.74 -18.39
N GLU A 108 -7.10 1.82 -18.40
CA GLU A 108 -7.81 3.09 -18.35
C GLU A 108 -7.51 3.82 -17.04
N LEU A 109 -7.57 3.11 -15.90
CA LEU A 109 -7.31 3.74 -14.60
C LEU A 109 -5.87 4.22 -14.49
N THR A 110 -4.86 3.42 -14.87
CA THR A 110 -3.46 3.85 -14.80
C THR A 110 -3.17 5.03 -15.73
N GLY A 111 -3.78 5.06 -16.91
CA GLY A 111 -3.72 6.20 -17.82
C GLY A 111 -4.31 7.49 -17.21
N LEU A 112 -5.52 7.41 -16.67
CA LEU A 112 -6.19 8.52 -15.98
C LEU A 112 -5.39 8.99 -14.74
N MET A 113 -4.81 8.07 -13.99
CA MET A 113 -3.95 8.41 -12.85
C MET A 113 -2.73 9.22 -13.31
N LYS A 114 -2.06 8.77 -14.36
CA LYS A 114 -0.91 9.51 -14.92
C LYS A 114 -1.30 10.89 -15.39
N GLU A 115 -2.36 11.01 -16.17
CA GLU A 115 -2.87 12.26 -16.72
C GLU A 115 -3.32 13.25 -15.65
N SER A 116 -3.95 12.76 -14.56
CA SER A 116 -4.38 13.58 -13.42
C SER A 116 -3.25 13.99 -12.47
N GLY A 117 -1.98 13.64 -12.78
CA GLY A 117 -0.81 14.06 -12.01
C GLY A 117 -0.36 13.09 -10.94
N CYS A 118 -0.78 11.82 -10.99
CA CYS A 118 -0.20 10.79 -10.13
C CYS A 118 1.30 10.65 -10.43
N SER A 119 2.12 10.76 -9.40
CA SER A 119 3.58 10.74 -9.54
C SER A 119 4.23 9.50 -8.93
N LEU A 120 3.54 8.80 -8.08
CA LEU A 120 4.00 7.56 -7.44
C LEU A 120 2.81 6.77 -6.93
N VAL A 121 2.83 5.47 -7.16
CA VAL A 121 1.90 4.54 -6.51
C VAL A 121 2.66 3.60 -5.57
N LEU A 122 2.03 3.29 -4.46
CA LEU A 122 2.53 2.37 -3.46
C LEU A 122 1.62 1.14 -3.44
N PHE A 123 2.15 -0.03 -3.65
CA PHE A 123 1.35 -1.23 -3.45
C PHE A 123 2.13 -2.30 -2.69
N ALA A 124 1.41 -2.99 -1.87
CA ALA A 124 1.94 -4.06 -1.06
C ALA A 124 1.50 -5.41 -1.61
N GLU A 125 2.18 -6.45 -1.19
CA GLU A 125 1.75 -7.81 -1.44
C GLU A 125 0.34 -8.02 -0.89
N GLY A 126 -0.62 -8.24 -1.79
CA GLY A 126 -2.02 -8.50 -1.43
C GLY A 126 -2.15 -9.85 -0.72
N ARG A 127 -3.07 -9.93 0.23
CA ARG A 127 -3.38 -11.19 0.95
C ARG A 127 -4.62 -11.91 0.44
N SER A 128 -5.21 -11.42 -0.64
CA SER A 128 -6.41 -12.02 -1.25
C SER A 128 -6.17 -13.39 -1.87
N GLU A 129 -4.93 -13.68 -2.27
CA GLU A 129 -4.55 -14.96 -2.84
C GLU A 129 -3.87 -15.86 -1.81
N SER A 130 -4.24 -17.14 -1.79
CA SER A 130 -3.70 -18.13 -0.87
C SER A 130 -2.24 -18.50 -1.16
N SER A 131 -1.80 -18.39 -2.41
CA SER A 131 -0.45 -18.76 -2.83
C SER A 131 0.46 -17.54 -3.03
N VAL A 132 1.73 -17.67 -2.68
CA VAL A 132 2.76 -16.66 -2.96
C VAL A 132 2.81 -16.34 -4.46
N THR A 133 2.84 -17.37 -5.30
CA THR A 133 2.89 -17.20 -6.77
C THR A 133 1.70 -16.42 -7.31
N GLY A 134 0.49 -16.70 -6.82
CA GLY A 134 -0.72 -15.96 -7.23
C GLY A 134 -0.64 -14.47 -6.85
N ARG A 135 -0.20 -14.18 -5.63
CA ARG A 135 -0.01 -12.79 -5.17
C ARG A 135 1.04 -12.05 -6.01
N LEU A 136 2.20 -12.67 -6.24
CA LEU A 136 3.26 -12.07 -7.05
C LEU A 136 2.81 -11.83 -8.50
N LYS A 137 2.01 -12.73 -9.07
CA LYS A 137 1.42 -12.54 -10.41
C LYS A 137 0.50 -11.31 -10.46
N GLN A 138 -0.37 -11.12 -9.46
CA GLN A 138 -1.24 -9.93 -9.41
C GLN A 138 -0.43 -8.63 -9.29
N ILE A 139 0.63 -8.64 -8.48
CA ILE A 139 1.54 -7.50 -8.37
C ILE A 139 2.26 -7.24 -9.70
N GLY A 140 2.72 -8.31 -10.37
CA GLY A 140 3.38 -8.20 -11.67
C GLY A 140 2.48 -7.57 -12.73
N ASN A 141 1.23 -8.03 -12.83
CA ASN A 141 0.25 -7.46 -13.76
C ASN A 141 0.04 -5.95 -13.50
N LEU A 142 -0.08 -5.54 -12.24
CA LEU A 142 -0.21 -4.13 -11.89
C LEU A 142 1.05 -3.33 -12.21
N ALA A 143 2.22 -3.91 -11.98
CA ALA A 143 3.50 -3.28 -12.33
C ALA A 143 3.63 -3.06 -13.83
N ASP A 144 3.17 -4.00 -14.66
CA ASP A 144 3.16 -3.86 -16.10
C ASP A 144 2.26 -2.73 -16.57
N LEU A 145 1.03 -2.63 -16.03
CA LEU A 145 0.13 -1.50 -16.29
C LEU A 145 0.76 -0.15 -15.91
N CYS A 146 1.46 -0.08 -14.79
CA CYS A 146 2.17 1.13 -14.38
C CYS A 146 3.33 1.48 -15.34
N ARG A 147 4.06 0.49 -15.83
CA ARG A 147 5.16 0.70 -16.79
C ARG A 147 4.67 1.21 -18.13
N GLU A 148 3.55 0.69 -18.65
CA GLU A 148 2.95 1.11 -19.92
C GLU A 148 2.69 2.61 -19.97
N VAL A 149 2.39 3.24 -18.83
CA VAL A 149 2.12 4.68 -18.73
C VAL A 149 3.26 5.44 -18.02
N GLU A 150 4.40 4.81 -17.82
CA GLU A 150 5.56 5.39 -17.11
C GLU A 150 5.19 5.95 -15.73
N LEU A 151 4.34 5.25 -14.99
CA LEU A 151 3.94 5.61 -13.63
C LEU A 151 4.86 4.89 -12.62
N PRO A 152 5.71 5.60 -11.88
CA PRO A 152 6.58 4.99 -10.89
C PRO A 152 5.79 4.29 -9.78
N PHE A 153 6.31 3.14 -9.33
CA PHE A 153 5.68 2.39 -8.25
C PHE A 153 6.70 1.88 -7.22
N THR A 154 6.22 1.64 -6.02
CA THR A 154 6.99 1.01 -4.94
C THR A 154 6.32 -0.27 -4.47
N LEU A 155 7.13 -1.21 -3.99
CA LEU A 155 6.67 -2.46 -3.42
C LEU A 155 6.98 -2.55 -1.93
N ASN A 156 6.08 -3.19 -1.20
CA ASN A 156 6.30 -3.56 0.19
C ASN A 156 6.04 -5.05 0.33
N ILE A 157 7.12 -5.83 0.47
CA ILE A 157 7.07 -7.30 0.51
C ILE A 157 7.43 -7.79 1.91
N THR A 158 6.56 -8.59 2.49
CA THR A 158 6.78 -9.25 3.78
C THR A 158 7.37 -10.63 3.57
N PHE A 159 8.42 -10.95 4.30
CA PHE A 159 9.09 -12.24 4.35
C PHE A 159 8.89 -12.89 5.72
N GLY A 160 8.83 -14.21 5.78
CA GLY A 160 8.63 -14.96 7.00
C GLY A 160 7.14 -15.16 7.36
N GLU A 161 6.23 -15.05 6.40
CA GLU A 161 4.82 -15.34 6.59
C GLU A 161 4.57 -16.85 6.88
N PRO A 162 3.42 -17.24 7.46
CA PRO A 162 3.12 -18.66 7.72
C PRO A 162 3.28 -19.51 6.46
N GLY A 163 3.95 -20.66 6.62
CA GLY A 163 4.22 -21.58 5.53
C GLY A 163 5.32 -21.15 4.57
N GLU A 164 6.02 -20.06 4.84
CA GLU A 164 7.12 -19.61 3.98
C GLU A 164 8.33 -20.55 4.10
N THR A 165 8.92 -20.86 2.96
CA THR A 165 10.08 -21.76 2.80
C THR A 165 11.22 -21.01 2.12
N GLY A 166 12.42 -21.59 2.09
CA GLY A 166 13.54 -21.06 1.33
C GLY A 166 13.23 -20.87 -0.17
N HIS A 167 12.40 -21.75 -0.74
CA HIS A 167 11.97 -21.62 -2.13
C HIS A 167 11.07 -20.39 -2.35
N SER A 168 10.06 -20.18 -1.51
CA SER A 168 9.18 -19.02 -1.63
C SER A 168 9.90 -17.70 -1.33
N VAL A 169 10.87 -17.70 -0.42
CA VAL A 169 11.77 -16.54 -0.21
C VAL A 169 12.53 -16.21 -1.49
N GLN A 170 13.12 -17.22 -2.15
CA GLN A 170 13.85 -16.98 -3.40
C GLN A 170 12.93 -16.47 -4.51
N GLN A 171 11.72 -17.01 -4.63
CA GLN A 171 10.71 -16.49 -5.58
C GLN A 171 10.39 -15.01 -5.35
N LYS A 172 10.27 -14.57 -4.10
CA LYS A 172 10.04 -13.15 -3.77
C LYS A 172 11.24 -12.27 -4.12
N ILE A 173 12.45 -12.74 -3.88
CA ILE A 173 13.69 -12.04 -4.24
C ILE A 173 13.78 -11.89 -5.76
N ASP A 174 13.66 -12.99 -6.50
CA ASP A 174 13.71 -13.00 -7.96
C ASP A 174 12.61 -12.10 -8.56
N PHE A 175 11.43 -12.10 -7.96
CA PHE A 175 10.34 -11.24 -8.36
C PHE A 175 10.68 -9.75 -8.19
N LEU A 176 11.27 -9.36 -7.06
CA LEU A 176 11.68 -7.98 -6.82
C LEU A 176 12.76 -7.52 -7.81
N ASP A 177 13.73 -8.40 -8.12
CA ASP A 177 14.77 -8.12 -9.10
C ASP A 177 14.20 -7.91 -10.50
N ASN A 178 13.33 -8.81 -10.93
CA ASN A 178 12.71 -8.75 -12.26
C ASN A 178 11.70 -7.58 -12.38
N THR A 179 11.01 -7.26 -11.30
CA THR A 179 10.01 -6.19 -11.30
C THR A 179 10.65 -4.81 -11.25
N ALA A 180 11.86 -4.69 -10.69
CA ALA A 180 12.66 -3.46 -10.62
C ALA A 180 11.83 -2.21 -10.22
N PRO A 181 11.16 -2.20 -9.05
CA PRO A 181 10.39 -1.05 -8.60
C PRO A 181 11.29 0.18 -8.40
N ALA A 182 10.70 1.37 -8.40
CA ALA A 182 11.42 2.60 -8.05
C ALA A 182 12.05 2.50 -6.65
N PHE A 183 11.38 1.77 -5.77
CA PHE A 183 11.80 1.51 -4.39
C PHE A 183 11.10 0.26 -3.85
N ALA A 184 11.80 -0.56 -3.08
CA ALA A 184 11.22 -1.70 -2.38
C ALA A 184 11.49 -1.63 -0.87
N THR A 185 10.46 -1.87 -0.06
CA THR A 185 10.61 -2.16 1.36
C THR A 185 10.48 -3.66 1.57
N THR A 186 11.52 -4.29 2.07
CA THR A 186 11.49 -5.69 2.49
C THR A 186 11.33 -5.73 4.01
N ARG A 187 10.38 -6.50 4.48
CA ARG A 187 10.07 -6.61 5.92
C ARG A 187 10.22 -8.04 6.37
N VAL A 188 10.88 -8.24 7.52
CA VAL A 188 10.94 -9.55 8.17
C VAL A 188 9.82 -9.68 9.19
N GLY A 189 9.01 -10.71 9.01
CA GLY A 189 7.92 -11.05 9.90
C GLY A 189 6.61 -10.34 9.61
N ALA A 190 5.53 -11.09 9.73
CA ALA A 190 4.17 -10.59 9.65
C ALA A 190 3.72 -10.13 11.04
N ARG A 191 3.22 -8.88 11.15
CA ARG A 191 2.70 -8.38 12.42
C ARG A 191 1.48 -9.18 12.83
N VAL A 192 1.48 -9.66 14.06
CA VAL A 192 0.35 -10.36 14.67
C VAL A 192 -0.58 -9.32 15.28
N LEU A 193 -1.85 -9.35 14.87
CA LEU A 193 -2.90 -8.48 15.40
C LEU A 193 -3.98 -9.33 16.09
N PRO A 194 -4.63 -8.83 17.16
CA PRO A 194 -5.69 -9.57 17.83
C PRO A 194 -6.89 -9.81 16.89
N ASN A 195 -7.64 -10.85 17.18
CA ASN A 195 -8.82 -11.28 16.39
C ASN A 195 -8.52 -11.61 14.93
N THR A 196 -7.31 -12.12 14.63
CA THR A 196 -6.90 -12.50 13.27
C THR A 196 -6.53 -13.97 13.18
N GLN A 197 -6.60 -14.53 11.97
CA GLN A 197 -6.07 -15.87 11.71
C GLN A 197 -4.59 -15.99 12.09
N MET A 198 -3.82 -14.91 11.90
CA MET A 198 -2.42 -14.85 12.33
C MET A 198 -2.27 -14.98 13.85
N ALA A 199 -3.20 -14.41 14.64
CA ALA A 199 -3.19 -14.58 16.10
C ALA A 199 -3.42 -16.04 16.49
N GLN A 200 -4.30 -16.75 15.79
CA GLN A 200 -4.53 -18.17 16.03
C GLN A 200 -3.29 -19.01 15.69
N VAL A 201 -2.62 -18.72 14.58
CA VAL A 201 -1.34 -19.39 14.26
C VAL A 201 -0.31 -19.12 15.35
N ALA A 202 -0.17 -17.88 15.79
CA ALA A 202 0.78 -17.49 16.83
C ALA A 202 0.49 -18.15 18.19
N LEU A 203 -0.79 -18.33 18.55
CA LEU A 203 -1.23 -19.08 19.73
C LEU A 203 -0.89 -20.57 19.59
N ASN A 204 -1.25 -21.18 18.46
CA ASN A 204 -1.03 -22.61 18.22
C ASN A 204 0.46 -22.98 18.20
N GLU A 205 1.31 -22.10 17.71
CA GLU A 205 2.77 -22.28 17.69
C GLU A 205 3.47 -21.81 18.98
N GLY A 206 2.72 -21.31 19.96
CA GLY A 206 3.27 -20.87 21.24
C GLY A 206 4.10 -19.58 21.17
N LEU A 207 3.96 -18.80 20.10
CA LEU A 207 4.62 -17.49 19.98
C LEU A 207 4.03 -16.48 20.99
N ILE A 208 2.74 -16.57 21.25
CA ILE A 208 2.00 -15.84 22.29
C ILE A 208 1.21 -16.84 23.15
N LYS A 209 0.98 -16.50 24.41
CA LYS A 209 0.17 -17.33 25.34
C LYS A 209 -1.31 -16.93 25.30
N SER A 210 -1.58 -15.67 25.00
CA SER A 210 -2.92 -15.11 24.87
C SER A 210 -2.88 -13.88 23.98
N GLU A 211 -4.04 -13.43 23.49
CA GLU A 211 -4.12 -12.18 22.71
C GLU A 211 -3.76 -10.93 23.51
N SER A 212 -3.76 -10.99 24.85
CA SER A 212 -3.29 -9.89 25.71
C SER A 212 -1.79 -9.58 25.47
N ASP A 213 -1.01 -10.57 25.04
CA ASP A 213 0.42 -10.38 24.76
C ASP A 213 0.63 -9.44 23.55
N LEU A 214 -0.40 -9.30 22.69
CA LEU A 214 -0.38 -8.45 21.51
C LEU A 214 -0.52 -6.95 21.82
N LEU A 215 -0.65 -6.57 23.08
CA LEU A 215 -0.44 -5.17 23.51
C LEU A 215 0.98 -4.68 23.20
N LYS A 216 1.93 -5.63 23.08
CA LYS A 216 3.27 -5.36 22.55
C LYS A 216 3.34 -5.78 21.08
N PRO A 217 4.03 -5.00 20.21
CA PRO A 217 4.24 -5.38 18.83
C PRO A 217 4.91 -6.75 18.74
N THR A 218 4.19 -7.72 18.18
CA THR A 218 4.67 -9.09 18.00
C THR A 218 4.67 -9.40 16.51
N PHE A 219 5.75 -10.01 16.03
CA PHE A 219 5.93 -10.39 14.62
C PHE A 219 6.13 -11.89 14.52
N TYR A 220 5.38 -12.50 13.64
CA TYR A 220 5.52 -13.90 13.31
C TYR A 220 6.57 -14.07 12.21
N VAL A 221 7.47 -15.03 12.38
CA VAL A 221 8.39 -15.46 11.33
C VAL A 221 8.32 -16.98 11.23
N ALA A 222 8.06 -17.51 10.04
CA ALA A 222 7.93 -18.93 9.78
C ALA A 222 9.17 -19.70 10.26
N PRO A 223 9.01 -20.85 10.94
CA PRO A 223 10.12 -21.62 11.53
C PRO A 223 11.23 -21.94 10.53
N ASP A 224 10.88 -22.35 9.31
CA ASP A 224 11.83 -22.77 8.26
C ASP A 224 12.80 -21.65 7.82
N VAL A 225 12.42 -20.40 8.02
CA VAL A 225 13.22 -19.24 7.56
C VAL A 225 13.72 -18.36 8.70
N ARG A 226 13.16 -18.49 9.90
CA ARG A 226 13.43 -17.63 11.06
C ARG A 226 14.92 -17.46 11.39
N GLY A 227 15.70 -18.52 11.24
CA GLY A 227 17.11 -18.53 11.64
C GLY A 227 18.05 -17.78 10.69
N TRP A 228 17.59 -17.44 9.48
CA TRP A 228 18.49 -16.92 8.45
C TRP A 228 17.91 -15.78 7.58
N ILE A 229 16.60 -15.58 7.55
CA ILE A 229 15.93 -14.66 6.62
C ILE A 229 16.38 -13.21 6.79
N ALA A 230 16.58 -12.75 8.02
CA ALA A 230 17.02 -11.38 8.30
C ALA A 230 18.43 -11.12 7.73
N ASP A 231 19.33 -12.06 7.87
CA ASP A 231 20.70 -11.94 7.34
C ASP A 231 20.68 -12.00 5.81
N ARG A 232 19.89 -12.91 5.24
CA ARG A 232 19.72 -13.00 3.79
C ARG A 232 19.21 -11.69 3.20
N LEU A 233 18.15 -11.09 3.75
CA LEU A 233 17.62 -9.82 3.25
C LEU A 233 18.58 -8.65 3.48
N ARG A 234 19.38 -8.69 4.55
CA ARG A 234 20.41 -7.70 4.79
C ARG A 234 21.53 -7.77 3.73
N GLU A 235 21.90 -8.97 3.31
CA GLU A 235 22.86 -9.14 2.20
C GLU A 235 22.25 -8.72 0.85
N GLU A 236 20.98 -9.05 0.58
CA GLU A 236 20.33 -8.61 -0.66
C GLU A 236 20.19 -7.07 -0.71
N SER A 237 19.85 -6.42 0.39
CA SER A 237 19.75 -4.94 0.43
C SER A 237 21.08 -4.23 0.15
N LYS A 238 22.22 -4.86 0.44
CA LYS A 238 23.54 -4.31 0.05
C LYS A 238 23.78 -4.34 -1.46
N LYS A 239 23.23 -5.34 -2.15
CA LYS A 239 23.35 -5.48 -3.61
C LYS A 239 22.38 -4.57 -4.36
N HIS A 240 21.27 -4.21 -3.73
CA HIS A 240 20.15 -3.47 -4.31
C HIS A 240 19.92 -2.15 -3.56
N PRO A 241 20.55 -1.03 -3.97
CA PRO A 241 20.46 0.27 -3.25
C PRO A 241 19.04 0.81 -3.12
N ARG A 242 18.09 0.29 -3.91
CA ARG A 242 16.65 0.65 -3.86
C ARG A 242 15.83 -0.22 -2.91
N TRP A 243 16.46 -1.19 -2.24
CA TRP A 243 15.78 -2.05 -1.27
C TRP A 243 16.12 -1.62 0.14
N HIS A 244 15.09 -1.41 0.93
CA HIS A 244 15.21 -1.10 2.35
C HIS A 244 14.66 -2.23 3.19
N LEU A 245 15.46 -2.73 4.10
CA LEU A 245 15.03 -3.66 5.14
C LEU A 245 14.46 -2.86 6.31
N SER A 246 13.19 -3.13 6.66
CA SER A 246 12.46 -2.49 7.76
C SER A 246 12.05 -3.51 8.84
#